data_4fc03666a8227329381734e506851872
#
_entry.id   4fc03666a8227329381734e506851872
#
_cell.length_a   1.000
_cell.length_b   1.000
_cell.length_c   1.000
_cell.angle_alpha   90.00
_cell.angle_beta   90.00
_cell.angle_gamma   90.00
#
_symmetry.space_group_name_H-M   'P 1'
#
loop_
_entity.id
_entity.type
_entity.pdbx_description
1 polymer ?
#
loop_
_entity_poly.entity_id
_entity_poly.type
_entity_poly.pdbx_seq_one_letter_code
_entity_poly.pdbx_strand_id
1 'polypeptide(L)' 'MLHLFENPMETEIQKLLEKEGYNVEIYIDQNDTFNNNQYEIQISSLNVENWNDFIFYVKKILHAYEKENNITFVNKSITL' A
#
# COMPACT_ATOMS: atom_id res chain seq x y z
N MET A 1 4.34 -15.71 -13.42
CA MET A 1 3.05 -16.03 -12.77
C MET A 1 2.33 -14.74 -12.42
N LEU A 2 1.06 -14.69 -12.70
CA LEU A 2 0.28 -13.52 -12.30
C LEU A 2 0.19 -13.47 -10.78
N HIS A 3 0.51 -12.31 -10.22
CA HIS A 3 0.27 -12.10 -8.81
C HIS A 3 -1.24 -11.96 -8.61
N LEU A 4 -1.81 -12.93 -7.93
CA LEU A 4 -3.21 -12.84 -7.52
C LEU A 4 -3.24 -12.10 -6.20
N PHE A 5 -3.98 -11.02 -6.14
CA PHE A 5 -4.14 -10.26 -4.90
C PHE A 5 -4.82 -11.16 -3.87
N GLU A 6 -4.04 -11.65 -2.91
CA GLU A 6 -4.56 -12.48 -1.84
C GLU A 6 -5.34 -11.67 -0.81
N ASN A 7 -5.05 -10.39 -0.73
CA ASN A 7 -5.67 -9.49 0.24
C ASN A 7 -6.44 -8.40 -0.48
N PRO A 8 -7.76 -8.27 -0.23
CA PRO A 8 -8.57 -7.22 -0.86
C PRO A 8 -8.04 -5.81 -0.62
N MET A 9 -7.30 -5.58 0.46
CA MET A 9 -6.69 -4.28 0.73
C MET A 9 -5.70 -3.87 -0.35
N GLU A 10 -5.00 -4.82 -0.96
CA GLU A 10 -4.07 -4.54 -2.06
C GLU A 10 -4.78 -3.86 -3.22
N THR A 11 -5.90 -4.43 -3.63
CA THR A 11 -6.71 -3.87 -4.72
C THR A 11 -7.30 -2.51 -4.36
N GLU A 12 -7.79 -2.36 -3.16
CA GLU A 12 -8.39 -1.11 -2.70
C GLU A 12 -7.38 0.03 -2.69
N ILE A 13 -6.21 -0.20 -2.13
CA ILE A 13 -5.16 0.82 -2.07
C ILE A 13 -4.63 1.12 -3.46
N GLN A 14 -4.47 0.10 -4.29
CA GLN A 14 -4.05 0.28 -5.68
C GLN A 14 -5.00 1.21 -6.43
N LYS A 15 -6.30 1.00 -6.29
CA LYS A 15 -7.30 1.84 -6.94
C LYS A 15 -7.26 3.28 -6.45
N LEU A 16 -7.02 3.49 -5.17
CA LEU A 16 -6.91 4.84 -4.62
C LEU A 16 -5.71 5.58 -5.23
N LEU A 17 -4.61 4.90 -5.44
CA LEU A 17 -3.43 5.49 -6.07
C LEU A 17 -3.60 5.67 -7.57
N GLU A 18 -4.29 4.74 -8.23
CA GLU A 18 -4.58 4.87 -9.66
C GLU A 18 -5.45 6.08 -9.98
N LYS A 19 -6.36 6.44 -9.09
CA LYS A 19 -7.19 7.65 -9.24
C LYS A 19 -6.34 8.91 -9.35
N GLU A 20 -5.18 8.91 -8.73
CA GLU A 20 -4.25 10.05 -8.77
C GLU A 20 -3.23 9.91 -9.90
N GLY A 21 -3.38 8.91 -10.76
CA GLY A 21 -2.53 8.71 -11.91
C GLY A 21 -1.27 7.90 -11.65
N TYR A 22 -1.16 7.26 -10.47
CA TYR A 22 0.01 6.45 -10.14
C TYR A 22 -0.22 4.99 -10.48
N ASN A 23 0.67 4.41 -11.28
CA ASN A 23 0.69 2.98 -11.53
C ASN A 23 1.59 2.32 -10.51
N VAL A 24 1.03 1.42 -9.73
CA VAL A 24 1.76 0.78 -8.63
C VAL A 24 1.47 -0.70 -8.57
N GLU A 25 2.38 -1.43 -7.99
CA GLU A 25 2.18 -2.80 -7.56
C GLU A 25 2.21 -2.81 -6.04
N ILE A 26 1.24 -3.47 -5.43
CA ILE A 26 1.08 -3.50 -3.98
C ILE A 26 1.08 -4.94 -3.49
N TYR A 27 1.86 -5.18 -2.46
CA TYR A 27 1.90 -6.45 -1.76
C TYR A 27 1.67 -6.20 -0.28
N ILE A 28 0.68 -6.88 0.29
CA ILE A 28 0.37 -6.77 1.72
C ILE A 28 0.44 -8.16 2.33
N ASP A 29 1.14 -8.27 3.44
CA ASP A 29 1.32 -9.55 4.11
C ASP A 29 1.16 -9.40 5.62
N GLN A 30 0.83 -10.50 6.26
CA GLN A 30 0.73 -10.60 7.70
C GLN A 30 1.50 -11.82 8.15
N ASN A 31 2.55 -11.61 8.95
CA ASN A 31 3.32 -12.75 9.44
C ASN A 31 2.93 -13.12 10.88
N ASP A 32 3.43 -14.25 11.34
CA ASP A 32 3.03 -14.84 12.62
C ASP A 32 3.39 -14.00 13.84
N THR A 33 4.33 -13.05 13.67
CA THR A 33 4.73 -12.18 14.78
C THR A 33 3.83 -10.97 14.93
N PHE A 34 2.95 -10.74 13.96
CA PHE A 34 2.03 -9.59 13.97
C PHE A 34 0.71 -9.97 14.66
N ASN A 35 0.05 -8.97 15.22
CA ASN A 35 -1.32 -9.11 15.69
C ASN A 35 -2.29 -9.20 14.51
N ASN A 36 -3.52 -9.58 14.76
CA ASN A 36 -4.51 -9.79 13.70
C ASN A 36 -4.79 -8.55 12.86
N ASN A 37 -4.55 -7.35 13.40
CA ASN A 37 -4.78 -6.10 12.69
C ASN A 37 -3.49 -5.41 12.27
N GLN A 38 -2.38 -6.14 12.27
CA GLN A 38 -1.08 -5.61 11.86
C GLN A 38 -0.63 -6.26 10.56
N TYR A 39 -0.12 -5.43 9.66
CA TYR A 39 0.29 -5.88 8.32
C TYR A 39 1.58 -5.18 7.93
N GLU A 40 2.29 -5.75 6.99
CA GLU A 40 3.34 -5.04 6.28
C GLU A 40 2.87 -4.77 4.86
N ILE A 41 3.35 -3.69 4.27
CA ILE A 41 2.96 -3.30 2.92
C ILE A 41 4.21 -2.92 2.13
N GLN A 42 4.23 -3.37 0.87
CA GLN A 42 5.25 -3.01 -0.10
C GLN A 42 4.54 -2.37 -1.29
N ILE A 43 5.00 -1.19 -1.67
CA ILE A 43 4.46 -0.47 -2.82
C ILE A 43 5.60 -0.16 -3.77
N SER A 44 5.47 -0.62 -5.01
CA SER A 44 6.43 -0.34 -6.08
C SER A 44 5.77 0.55 -7.12
N SER A 45 6.44 1.63 -7.45
CA SER A 45 5.94 2.55 -8.45
C SER A 45 6.48 2.19 -9.83
N LEU A 46 5.64 2.34 -10.85
CA LEU A 46 5.99 2.05 -12.24
C LEU A 46 6.17 3.30 -13.09
N ASN A 47 5.70 4.48 -12.63
CA ASN A 47 5.67 5.67 -13.48
C ASN A 47 5.82 6.99 -12.73
N VAL A 48 6.44 7.00 -11.58
CA VAL A 48 6.53 8.22 -10.77
C VAL A 48 7.57 9.18 -11.35
N GLU A 49 7.16 10.44 -11.57
CA GLU A 49 8.05 11.52 -12.00
C GLU A 49 8.52 12.35 -10.81
N ASN A 50 7.62 12.65 -9.88
CA ASN A 50 7.96 13.40 -8.67
C ASN A 50 7.85 12.47 -7.45
N TRP A 51 9.01 12.03 -6.98
CA TRP A 51 9.10 11.08 -5.88
C TRP A 51 8.54 11.64 -4.57
N ASN A 52 8.84 12.90 -4.27
CA ASN A 52 8.40 13.51 -3.02
C ASN A 52 6.88 13.63 -2.95
N ASP A 53 6.24 14.02 -4.04
CA ASP A 53 4.78 14.08 -4.11
C ASP A 53 4.16 12.70 -3.96
N PHE A 54 4.76 11.71 -4.60
CA PHE A 54 4.30 10.33 -4.51
C PHE A 54 4.35 9.81 -3.07
N ILE A 55 5.49 9.99 -2.41
CA ILE A 55 5.66 9.56 -1.01
C ILE A 55 4.65 10.24 -0.10
N PHE A 56 4.48 11.55 -0.26
CA PHE A 56 3.51 12.30 0.53
C PHE A 56 2.09 11.74 0.34
N TYR A 57 1.72 11.47 -0.89
CA TYR A 57 0.40 10.97 -1.23
C TYR A 57 0.18 9.57 -0.66
N VAL A 58 1.16 8.69 -0.84
CA VAL A 58 1.09 7.32 -0.32
C VAL A 58 0.91 7.34 1.18
N LYS A 59 1.71 8.14 1.90
CA LYS A 59 1.60 8.24 3.35
C LYS A 59 0.22 8.71 3.79
N LYS A 60 -0.32 9.69 3.09
CA LYS A 60 -1.66 10.22 3.38
C LYS A 60 -2.74 9.15 3.20
N ILE A 61 -2.68 8.44 2.08
CA ILE A 61 -3.66 7.38 1.77
C ILE A 61 -3.55 6.23 2.77
N LEU A 62 -2.34 5.80 3.09
CA LEU A 62 -2.15 4.71 4.04
C LEU A 62 -2.63 5.08 5.43
N HIS A 63 -2.36 6.32 5.85
CA HIS A 63 -2.81 6.78 7.17
C HIS A 63 -4.33 6.80 7.27
N ALA A 64 -5.01 7.32 6.25
CA ALA A 64 -6.47 7.33 6.22
C ALA A 64 -7.04 5.91 6.20
N TYR A 65 -6.42 5.04 5.41
CA TYR A 65 -6.85 3.65 5.30
C TYR A 65 -6.71 2.90 6.63
N GLU A 66 -5.60 3.12 7.33
CA GLU A 66 -5.38 2.52 8.65
C GLU A 66 -6.48 2.92 9.62
N LYS A 67 -6.83 4.20 9.65
CA LYS A 67 -7.88 4.70 10.54
C LYS A 67 -9.26 4.15 10.20
N GLU A 68 -9.60 4.14 8.93
CA GLU A 68 -10.92 3.69 8.48
C GLU A 68 -11.14 2.20 8.73
N ASN A 69 -10.07 1.41 8.68
CA ASN A 69 -10.17 -0.04 8.76
C ASN A 69 -9.66 -0.60 10.09
N ASN A 70 -9.26 0.27 10.99
CA ASN A 70 -8.74 -0.12 12.32
C ASN A 70 -7.59 -1.13 12.22
N ILE A 71 -6.64 -0.83 11.35
CA ILE A 71 -5.44 -1.65 11.13
C ILE A 71 -4.20 -0.79 11.27
N THR A 72 -3.04 -1.44 11.31
CA THR A 72 -1.74 -0.76 11.34
C THR A 72 -0.79 -1.42 10.35
N PHE A 73 -0.13 -0.61 9.53
CA PHE A 73 0.98 -1.08 8.70
C PHE A 73 2.26 -0.90 9.50
N VAL A 74 2.77 -1.99 10.07
CA VAL A 74 3.95 -1.95 10.93
C VAL A 74 5.25 -1.81 10.15
N ASN A 75 5.25 -2.26 8.89
CA ASN A 75 6.36 -2.05 7.96
C ASN A 75 5.82 -1.50 6.66
N LYS A 76 6.39 -0.39 6.21
CA LYS A 76 6.00 0.25 4.96
C LYS A 76 7.25 0.38 4.08
N SER A 77 7.25 -0.31 2.95
CA SER A 77 8.34 -0.25 1.98
C SER A 77 7.82 0.35 0.68
N ILE A 78 8.39 1.47 0.27
CA ILE A 78 7.95 2.18 -0.94
C ILE A 78 9.19 2.32 -1.84
N THR A 79 9.11 1.76 -3.05
CA THR A 79 10.23 1.70 -3.97
C THR A 79 9.82 2.12 -5.39
N LEU A 80 10.83 2.41 -6.17
CA LEU A 80 10.66 2.63 -7.60
C LEU A 80 10.60 1.31 -8.36
#